data_9b1a4729b7a8c8cc53863cced6273464
#
_entry.id   9b1a4729b7a8c8cc53863cced6273464
#
_cell.length_a   1.000
_cell.length_b   1.000
_cell.length_c   1.000
_cell.angle_alpha   90.00
_cell.angle_beta   90.00
_cell.angle_gamma   90.00
#
_symmetry.space_group_name_H-M   'P 1'
#
loop_
_entity.id
_entity.type
_entity.pdbx_description
1 polymer ?
#
loop_
_entity_poly.entity_id
_entity_poly.type
_entity_poly.pdbx_seq_one_letter_code
_entity_poly.pdbx_strand_id
1 'polypeptide(L)'
;MKPSAAWKRLRSYAASKPGAWEDHPWGETVYKVAKKVFVFLGHADSGYGLSCKLPQSGEAAITMLSWAEPTGYGLGKSGWVSAHFEASDDVPVELLEQWIDESYAAMAPKRQPAGVTKKRPTSRGTARRESK
;
A
#
# COMPACT_ATOMS: atom_id res chain seq x y z
N MET A 1 8.00 -7.52 -15.78
CA MET A 1 6.77 -6.93 -16.37
C MET A 1 7.01 -5.46 -16.64
N LYS A 2 6.60 -4.99 -17.80
CA LYS A 2 6.78 -3.57 -18.10
C LYS A 2 5.84 -2.72 -17.27
N PRO A 3 6.22 -1.46 -17.00
CA PRO A 3 5.44 -0.64 -16.04
C PRO A 3 3.98 -0.44 -16.41
N SER A 4 3.66 -0.29 -17.69
CA SER A 4 2.26 -0.10 -18.08
C SER A 4 1.38 -1.27 -17.62
N ALA A 5 1.81 -2.50 -17.89
CA ALA A 5 1.09 -3.69 -17.47
C ALA A 5 1.19 -3.88 -15.95
N ALA A 6 2.36 -3.58 -15.38
CA ALA A 6 2.56 -3.73 -13.94
C ALA A 6 1.63 -2.81 -13.15
N TRP A 7 1.49 -1.54 -13.59
CA TRP A 7 0.63 -0.60 -12.89
C TRP A 7 -0.84 -0.99 -12.94
N LYS A 8 -1.30 -1.55 -14.06
CA LYS A 8 -2.67 -2.08 -14.12
C LYS A 8 -2.86 -3.21 -13.12
N ARG A 9 -1.89 -4.11 -13.03
CA ARG A 9 -1.95 -5.22 -12.09
C ARG A 9 -1.91 -4.73 -10.64
N LEU A 10 -1.04 -3.76 -10.35
CA LEU A 10 -0.91 -3.23 -9.00
C LEU A 10 -2.16 -2.48 -8.56
N ARG A 11 -2.80 -1.75 -9.49
CA ARG A 11 -4.05 -1.08 -9.18
C ARG A 11 -5.14 -2.10 -8.82
N SER A 12 -5.26 -3.16 -9.62
CA SER A 12 -6.24 -4.20 -9.34
C SER A 12 -5.95 -4.88 -8.01
N TYR A 13 -4.67 -5.12 -7.73
CA TYR A 13 -4.28 -5.76 -6.49
C TYR A 13 -4.65 -4.90 -5.28
N ALA A 14 -4.30 -3.61 -5.33
CA ALA A 14 -4.64 -2.70 -4.23
C ALA A 14 -6.14 -2.60 -4.04
N ALA A 15 -6.89 -2.51 -5.15
CA ALA A 15 -8.34 -2.40 -5.09
C ALA A 15 -9.00 -3.65 -4.51
N SER A 16 -8.33 -4.81 -4.60
CA SER A 16 -8.88 -6.06 -4.10
C SER A 16 -8.74 -6.23 -2.60
N LYS A 17 -7.97 -5.37 -1.93
CA LYS A 17 -7.81 -5.49 -0.48
C LYS A 17 -9.12 -5.19 0.24
N PRO A 18 -9.44 -5.91 1.31
CA PRO A 18 -10.71 -5.71 2.02
C PRO A 18 -10.89 -4.27 2.48
N GLY A 19 -12.00 -3.65 2.11
CA GLY A 19 -12.29 -2.28 2.49
C GLY A 19 -11.53 -1.21 1.73
N ALA A 20 -10.75 -1.59 0.73
CA ALA A 20 -9.97 -0.63 -0.04
C ALA A 20 -10.86 0.16 -0.99
N TRP A 21 -10.52 1.45 -1.16
CA TRP A 21 -11.24 2.30 -2.09
C TRP A 21 -10.26 3.30 -2.71
N GLU A 22 -10.57 3.70 -3.93
CA GLU A 22 -9.68 4.57 -4.70
C GLU A 22 -10.05 6.02 -4.49
N ASP A 23 -9.04 6.89 -4.36
CA ASP A 23 -9.24 8.32 -4.21
C ASP A 23 -8.22 9.04 -5.09
N HIS A 24 -8.49 10.29 -5.39
CA HIS A 24 -7.65 11.07 -6.30
C HIS A 24 -7.36 12.47 -5.76
N PRO A 25 -6.67 12.58 -4.61
CA PRO A 25 -6.33 13.90 -4.10
C PRO A 25 -5.34 14.58 -5.05
N TRP A 26 -5.67 15.79 -5.44
CA TRP A 26 -4.83 16.60 -6.34
C TRP A 26 -4.43 15.85 -7.62
N GLY A 27 -5.33 15.00 -8.13
CA GLY A 27 -5.07 14.31 -9.38
C GLY A 27 -4.22 13.05 -9.28
N GLU A 28 -3.72 12.73 -8.09
CA GLU A 28 -2.98 11.50 -7.90
C GLU A 28 -3.92 10.34 -7.62
N THR A 29 -3.47 9.12 -7.92
CA THR A 29 -4.25 7.93 -7.60
C THR A 29 -3.72 7.32 -6.33
N VAL A 30 -4.58 7.18 -5.33
CA VAL A 30 -4.23 6.51 -4.08
C VAL A 30 -5.31 5.49 -3.75
N TYR A 31 -4.93 4.51 -2.95
CA TYR A 31 -5.90 3.57 -2.38
C TYR A 31 -5.86 3.72 -0.87
N LYS A 32 -7.05 3.74 -0.30
CA LYS A 32 -7.24 3.95 1.14
C LYS A 32 -7.95 2.77 1.75
N VAL A 33 -7.71 2.57 3.02
CA VAL A 33 -8.51 1.68 3.85
C VAL A 33 -8.96 2.51 5.05
N ALA A 34 -10.27 2.50 5.32
CA ALA A 34 -10.88 3.45 6.24
C ALA A 34 -10.52 4.86 5.76
N LYS A 35 -9.83 5.65 6.58
CA LYS A 35 -9.48 7.02 6.17
C LYS A 35 -7.99 7.18 5.84
N LYS A 36 -7.24 6.08 5.78
CA LYS A 36 -5.79 6.15 5.63
C LYS A 36 -5.35 5.65 4.28
N VAL A 37 -4.43 6.37 3.65
CA VAL A 37 -3.81 5.94 2.41
C VAL A 37 -2.84 4.81 2.71
N PHE A 38 -2.88 3.72 1.93
CA PHE A 38 -1.89 2.68 2.06
C PHE A 38 -1.03 2.51 0.81
N VAL A 39 -1.39 3.12 -0.31
CA VAL A 39 -0.51 3.14 -1.47
C VAL A 39 -0.81 4.35 -2.35
N PHE A 40 0.28 4.97 -2.84
CA PHE A 40 0.21 5.99 -3.88
C PHE A 40 0.69 5.33 -5.17
N LEU A 41 -0.09 5.45 -6.24
CA LEU A 41 0.29 4.94 -7.55
C LEU A 41 0.27 6.10 -8.54
N GLY A 42 1.44 6.52 -8.98
CA GLY A 42 1.57 7.64 -9.88
C GLY A 42 2.04 7.21 -11.25
N HIS A 43 1.58 7.93 -12.26
CA HIS A 43 2.09 7.78 -13.61
C HIS A 43 2.06 9.16 -14.24
N ALA A 44 3.22 9.66 -14.59
CA ALA A 44 3.36 10.97 -15.20
C ALA A 44 4.41 10.89 -16.29
N ASP A 45 4.63 11.99 -16.96
CA ASP A 45 5.66 12.06 -18.00
C ASP A 45 7.02 11.61 -17.49
N SER A 46 7.28 11.81 -16.20
CA SER A 46 8.55 11.45 -15.60
C SER A 46 8.69 9.97 -15.26
N GLY A 47 7.62 9.18 -15.41
CA GLY A 47 7.71 7.75 -15.16
C GLY A 47 6.63 7.23 -14.22
N TYR A 48 6.86 6.03 -13.70
CA TYR A 48 5.90 5.32 -12.86
C TYR A 48 6.40 5.32 -11.42
N GLY A 49 5.61 5.86 -10.52
CA GLY A 49 5.96 5.96 -9.12
C GLY A 49 4.99 5.18 -8.23
N LEU A 50 5.50 4.65 -7.14
CA LEU A 50 4.69 3.94 -6.15
C LEU A 50 5.27 4.22 -4.77
N SER A 51 4.41 4.50 -3.79
CA SER A 51 4.87 4.70 -2.42
C SER A 51 4.02 3.87 -1.48
N CYS A 52 4.67 3.18 -0.56
CA CYS A 52 4.03 2.35 0.44
C CYS A 52 4.67 2.57 1.80
N LYS A 53 3.91 2.37 2.86
CA LYS A 53 4.46 2.42 4.21
C LYS A 53 5.01 1.05 4.56
N LEU A 54 6.32 0.98 4.83
CA LEU A 54 7.02 -0.27 5.06
C LEU A 54 7.73 -0.25 6.40
N PRO A 55 6.97 -0.40 7.50
CA PRO A 55 7.60 -0.32 8.82
C PRO A 55 8.58 -1.45 9.12
N GLN A 56 8.46 -2.58 8.42
CA GLN A 56 9.34 -3.71 8.66
C GLN A 56 10.43 -3.84 7.60
N SER A 57 10.08 -3.70 6.32
CA SER A 57 11.04 -3.95 5.25
C SER A 57 11.64 -2.70 4.64
N GLY A 58 11.19 -1.50 5.06
CA GLY A 58 11.58 -0.27 4.37
C GLY A 58 13.06 0.01 4.42
N GLU A 59 13.70 -0.18 5.56
CA GLU A 59 15.12 0.11 5.70
C GLU A 59 15.96 -0.79 4.81
N ALA A 60 15.64 -2.08 4.79
CA ALA A 60 16.34 -3.02 3.92
C ALA A 60 16.10 -2.68 2.45
N ALA A 61 14.87 -2.29 2.10
CA ALA A 61 14.55 -1.94 0.73
C ALA A 61 15.39 -0.76 0.27
N ILE A 62 15.47 0.30 1.07
CA ILE A 62 16.25 1.48 0.73
C ILE A 62 17.72 1.13 0.57
N THR A 63 18.24 0.27 1.44
CA THR A 63 19.64 -0.11 1.42
C THR A 63 19.99 -0.99 0.22
N MET A 64 19.10 -1.91 -0.14
CA MET A 64 19.44 -2.96 -1.10
C MET A 64 18.93 -2.74 -2.50
N LEU A 65 17.93 -1.88 -2.69
CA LEU A 65 17.30 -1.70 -3.99
C LEU A 65 17.60 -0.31 -4.53
N SER A 66 18.28 -0.26 -5.67
CA SER A 66 18.70 1.03 -6.23
C SER A 66 17.55 1.92 -6.65
N TRP A 67 16.38 1.34 -6.89
CA TRP A 67 15.19 2.07 -7.31
C TRP A 67 14.25 2.44 -6.16
N ALA A 68 14.67 2.19 -4.92
CA ALA A 68 13.86 2.51 -3.73
C ALA A 68 14.54 3.62 -2.92
N GLU A 69 13.73 4.54 -2.41
CA GLU A 69 14.24 5.66 -1.62
C GLU A 69 13.18 6.08 -0.60
N PRO A 70 13.60 6.80 0.46
CA PRO A 70 12.60 7.33 1.39
C PRO A 70 11.67 8.29 0.67
N THR A 71 10.37 8.22 1.00
CA THR A 71 9.40 9.12 0.41
C THR A 71 9.66 10.54 0.90
N GLY A 72 9.47 11.53 0.02
CA GLY A 72 9.70 12.91 0.34
C GLY A 72 8.68 13.50 1.29
N TYR A 73 8.81 14.81 1.54
CA TYR A 73 7.89 15.58 2.39
C TYR A 73 7.80 15.04 3.82
N GLY A 74 8.90 14.47 4.32
CA GLY A 74 8.95 13.97 5.69
C GLY A 74 8.29 12.61 5.88
N LEU A 75 7.66 12.05 4.86
CA LEU A 75 7.00 10.75 4.99
C LEU A 75 7.98 9.62 5.22
N GLY A 76 9.22 9.76 4.70
CA GLY A 76 10.23 8.73 4.91
C GLY A 76 10.54 8.50 6.38
N LYS A 77 10.41 9.53 7.21
CA LYS A 77 10.63 9.39 8.66
C LYS A 77 9.58 8.49 9.30
N SER A 78 8.42 8.37 8.66
CA SER A 78 7.34 7.51 9.15
C SER A 78 7.35 6.14 8.50
N GLY A 79 8.42 5.80 7.77
CA GLY A 79 8.55 4.49 7.17
C GLY A 79 8.02 4.37 5.75
N TRP A 80 7.68 5.48 5.11
CA TRP A 80 7.24 5.45 3.72
C TRP A 80 8.41 5.33 2.77
N VAL A 81 8.28 4.44 1.78
CA VAL A 81 9.31 4.16 0.78
C VAL A 81 8.70 4.33 -0.59
N SER A 82 9.45 4.99 -1.47
CA SER A 82 9.03 5.22 -2.85
C SER A 82 9.87 4.40 -3.81
N ALA A 83 9.22 3.91 -4.87
CA ALA A 83 9.88 3.26 -5.99
C ALA A 83 9.59 4.05 -7.24
N HIS A 84 10.54 4.08 -8.17
CA HIS A 84 10.38 4.80 -9.42
C HIS A 84 10.93 3.98 -10.56
N PHE A 85 10.17 3.89 -11.64
CA PHE A 85 10.57 3.12 -12.83
C PHE A 85 10.31 3.93 -14.09
N GLU A 86 11.21 3.75 -15.08
CA GLU A 86 11.02 4.31 -16.40
C GLU A 86 10.25 3.35 -17.27
N ALA A 87 9.70 3.84 -18.37
CA ALA A 87 8.83 3.05 -19.24
C ALA A 87 9.49 1.77 -19.77
N SER A 88 10.82 1.77 -19.89
CA SER A 88 11.55 0.62 -20.43
C SER A 88 11.99 -0.38 -19.35
N ASP A 89 11.80 -0.05 -18.08
CA ASP A 89 12.27 -0.91 -17.01
C ASP A 89 11.42 -2.17 -16.86
N ASP A 90 12.00 -3.19 -16.25
CA ASP A 90 11.23 -4.32 -15.78
C ASP A 90 10.86 -4.11 -14.32
N VAL A 91 9.59 -4.26 -14.01
CA VAL A 91 9.09 -4.01 -12.67
C VAL A 91 8.95 -5.33 -11.93
N PRO A 92 9.52 -5.45 -10.71
CA PRO A 92 9.34 -6.66 -9.90
C PRO A 92 7.97 -6.60 -9.23
N VAL A 93 6.93 -6.89 -10.01
CA VAL A 93 5.56 -6.64 -9.60
C VAL A 93 5.16 -7.44 -8.37
N GLU A 94 5.68 -8.66 -8.21
CA GLU A 94 5.33 -9.47 -7.06
C GLU A 94 5.92 -8.90 -5.77
N LEU A 95 7.12 -8.32 -5.86
CA LEU A 95 7.71 -7.64 -4.72
C LEU A 95 6.88 -6.42 -4.33
N LEU A 96 6.43 -5.67 -5.34
CA LEU A 96 5.61 -4.49 -5.06
C LEU A 96 4.24 -4.87 -4.50
N GLU A 97 3.71 -6.02 -4.90
CA GLU A 97 2.48 -6.52 -4.27
C GLU A 97 2.72 -6.83 -2.80
N GLN A 98 3.89 -7.36 -2.45
CA GLN A 98 4.24 -7.57 -1.05
C GLN A 98 4.34 -6.25 -0.30
N TRP A 99 4.85 -5.21 -0.95
CA TRP A 99 4.90 -3.87 -0.37
C TRP A 99 3.48 -3.37 -0.07
N ILE A 100 2.56 -3.59 -1.01
CA ILE A 100 1.16 -3.19 -0.81
C ILE A 100 0.57 -3.96 0.38
N ASP A 101 0.88 -5.25 0.49
CA ASP A 101 0.42 -6.05 1.63
C ASP A 101 0.91 -5.49 2.96
N GLU A 102 2.19 -5.19 3.04
CA GLU A 102 2.76 -4.67 4.28
C GLU A 102 2.16 -3.31 4.62
N SER A 103 2.02 -2.44 3.62
CA SER A 103 1.45 -1.12 3.82
C SER A 103 -0.01 -1.20 4.24
N TYR A 104 -0.78 -2.08 3.59
CA TYR A 104 -2.17 -2.28 3.95
C TYR A 104 -2.28 -2.74 5.40
N ALA A 105 -1.46 -3.72 5.81
CA ALA A 105 -1.48 -4.21 7.18
C ALA A 105 -1.14 -3.11 8.18
N ALA A 106 -0.23 -2.21 7.79
CA ALA A 106 0.16 -1.12 8.68
C ALA A 106 -0.93 -0.08 8.83
N MET A 107 -1.75 0.12 7.79
CA MET A 107 -2.73 1.21 7.78
C MET A 107 -4.15 0.74 8.07
N ALA A 108 -4.45 -0.54 7.88
CA ALA A 108 -5.79 -1.05 8.12
C ALA A 108 -6.12 -1.03 9.61
N PRO A 109 -7.39 -0.84 9.95
CA PRO A 109 -7.78 -0.94 11.36
C PRO A 109 -7.42 -2.31 11.90
N LYS A 110 -6.97 -2.35 13.13
CA LYS A 110 -6.56 -3.61 13.73
C LYS A 110 -7.70 -4.60 13.83
N ARG A 111 -8.91 -4.10 13.90
CA ARG A 111 -10.10 -4.92 13.95
C ARG A 111 -10.92 -4.64 12.70
N GLN A 112 -10.90 -5.59 11.78
CA GLN A 112 -11.66 -5.43 10.56
C GLN A 112 -13.15 -5.50 10.84
N PRO A 113 -13.91 -4.64 10.19
CA PRO A 113 -15.34 -4.86 10.20
C PRO A 113 -15.63 -6.15 9.48
N ALA A 114 -16.52 -6.81 9.89
CA ALA A 114 -16.80 -8.09 9.44
C ALA A 114 -16.35 -8.42 8.04
N GLY A 115 -16.15 -8.35 7.58
CA GLY A 115 -15.67 -8.82 6.41
C GLY A 115 -14.98 -10.06 6.70
N VAL A 116 -15.35 -9.77 7.31
CA VAL A 116 -14.73 -10.46 7.56
C VAL A 116 -14.98 -11.05 8.44
N THR A 117 -15.31 -10.89 8.89
CA THR A 117 -15.41 -11.43 9.65
C THR A 117 -15.56 -11.38 10.41
N LYS A 118 -15.97 -11.31 11.09
CA LYS A 118 -15.91 -11.45 11.98
C LYS A 118 -16.17 -11.09 12.60
N LYS A 119 -16.63 -11.08 13.19
CA LYS A 119 -16.56 -11.11 14.03
C LYS A 119 -16.72 -10.63 14.62
N ARG A 120 -17.32 -10.51 15.12
CA ARG A 120 -17.12 -10.56 15.87
C ARG A 120 -17.24 -10.03 16.47
N PRO A 121 -17.76 -9.83 16.82
CA PRO A 121 -17.50 -9.80 17.55
C PRO A 121 -17.57 -9.29 18.20
N THR A 122 -18.20 -8.96 18.86
CA THR A 122 -17.75 -9.07 19.36
C THR A 122 -17.68 -8.50 20.02
N SER A 123 -18.54 -8.09 20.73
CA SER A 123 -17.98 -8.27 21.15
C SER A 123 -17.88 -7.72 21.76
N ARG A 124 -18.25 -7.18 22.12
CA ARG A 124 -17.93 -7.45 22.46
C ARG A 124 -17.52 -7.43 22.81
N GLY A 125 -18.49 -6.59 23.45
CA GLY A 125 -17.96 -7.42 23.47
C GLY A 125 -17.63 -7.18 23.80
N THR A 126 -17.81 -7.04 23.88
CA THR A 126 -17.23 -7.66 23.89
C THR A 126 -16.78 -7.65 24.03
N ALA A 127 -17.74 -7.43 24.15
CA ALA A 127 -16.99 -8.21 23.99
C ALA A 127 -16.55 -8.25 24.21
N ARG A 128 -16.68 -8.14 24.14
CA ARG A 128 -16.04 -8.81 24.22
C ARG A 128 -15.51 -9.11 24.03
N ARG A 129 -16.00 -8.95 23.97
CA ARG A 129 -15.37 -9.75 23.77
C ARG A 129 -14.93 -10.14 23.38
N GLU A 130 -15.12 -10.07 23.03
CA GLU A 130 -14.62 -10.99 22.62
C GLU A 130 -14.18 -11.38 22.26
N SER A 131 -14.98 -11.45 22.40
CA SER A 131 -14.38 -12.46 22.02
C SER A 131 -14.17 -12.81 21.76
N LYS A 132 -14.40 -13.04 21.15
CA LYS A 132 -14.10 -13.96 20.84
C LYS A 132 -13.89 -14.20 20.70
#